data_7ea0fe79ab4588438b7941feb0d4f356
#
_entry.id   7ea0fe79ab4588438b7941feb0d4f356
#
_cell.length_a   1.000
_cell.length_b   1.000
_cell.length_c   1.000
_cell.angle_alpha   90.00
_cell.angle_beta   90.00
_cell.angle_gamma   90.00
#
_symmetry.space_group_name_H-M   'P 1'
#
loop_
_entity.id
_entity.type
_entity.pdbx_description
1 polymer ?
#
loop_
_entity_poly.entity_id
_entity_poly.type
_entity_poly.pdbx_seq_one_letter_code
_entity_poly.pdbx_strand_id
1 'polypeptide(L)'
;MAAYKTLKGQSIRQVAQDPTNPQIGEIWYNTTIGVLKGRKFTAAAWASGGNLGTARTLTGTGTQTAGLGFGGNAPPPSNNPVGLTEEYNGSTWSEQNDLNTARLGMGGAGTQTAGLAFAGRLAAPPTTYKNETEEYDGSSWSEQNSMNSARTVLGGAGATYNAALAFKS
;
A
#
# COMPACT_ATOMS: atom_id res chain seq x y z
N MET A 1 -38.17 -23.44 14.75
CA MET A 1 -38.46 -22.00 14.59
C MET A 1 -37.94 -21.26 15.81
N ALA A 2 -36.95 -20.40 15.62
CA ALA A 2 -36.43 -19.58 16.70
C ALA A 2 -37.44 -18.47 17.00
N ALA A 3 -37.92 -18.40 18.26
CA ALA A 3 -38.84 -17.35 18.71
C ALA A 3 -38.08 -16.02 18.73
N TYR A 4 -38.52 -15.06 17.94
CA TYR A 4 -38.06 -13.68 18.03
C TYR A 4 -38.52 -13.10 19.37
N LYS A 5 -37.58 -12.86 20.30
CA LYS A 5 -37.88 -12.06 21.48
C LYS A 5 -38.27 -10.67 21.03
N THR A 6 -39.51 -10.26 21.36
CA THR A 6 -40.01 -8.93 21.11
C THR A 6 -39.09 -7.92 21.79
N LEU A 7 -38.39 -7.10 21.03
CA LEU A 7 -37.67 -5.94 21.56
C LEU A 7 -38.68 -4.93 22.08
N LYS A 8 -38.97 -4.98 23.38
CA LYS A 8 -39.81 -3.97 24.04
C LYS A 8 -38.98 -2.70 24.24
N GLY A 9 -39.42 -1.61 23.61
CA GLY A 9 -39.06 -0.26 24.02
C GLY A 9 -38.02 0.51 23.21
N GLN A 10 -37.57 0.03 22.04
CA GLN A 10 -36.74 0.84 21.15
C GLN A 10 -37.38 0.93 19.76
N SER A 11 -37.72 2.15 19.34
CA SER A 11 -38.15 2.40 17.96
C SER A 11 -36.92 2.39 17.04
N ILE A 12 -37.03 1.67 15.92
CA ILE A 12 -36.03 1.75 14.88
C ILE A 12 -36.08 3.16 14.28
N ARG A 13 -34.93 3.81 14.21
CA ARG A 13 -34.78 5.13 13.61
C ARG A 13 -35.26 5.10 12.16
N GLN A 14 -36.23 5.96 11.82
CA GLN A 14 -36.72 6.13 10.46
C GLN A 14 -36.04 7.35 9.83
N VAL A 15 -35.52 7.20 8.63
CA VAL A 15 -34.79 8.25 7.89
C VAL A 15 -35.18 8.21 6.41
N ALA A 16 -35.27 9.37 5.79
CA ALA A 16 -35.52 9.46 4.34
C ALA A 16 -34.29 9.10 3.49
N GLN A 17 -33.08 9.29 4.06
CA GLN A 17 -31.82 8.94 3.43
C GLN A 17 -30.94 8.20 4.43
N ASP A 18 -30.04 7.36 3.93
CA ASP A 18 -29.09 6.66 4.80
C ASP A 18 -28.20 7.66 5.56
N PRO A 19 -27.91 7.42 6.85
CA PRO A 19 -26.96 8.22 7.59
C PRO A 19 -25.59 8.25 6.90
N THR A 20 -24.95 9.39 6.83
CA THR A 20 -23.63 9.55 6.20
C THR A 20 -22.53 8.86 6.99
N ASN A 21 -22.70 8.72 8.29
CA ASN A 21 -21.72 8.02 9.16
C ASN A 21 -22.44 7.21 10.26
N PRO A 22 -23.13 6.10 9.91
CA PRO A 22 -23.82 5.27 10.89
C PRO A 22 -22.79 4.59 11.83
N GLN A 23 -23.15 4.40 13.09
CA GLN A 23 -22.31 3.67 14.04
C GLN A 23 -22.39 2.16 13.82
N ILE A 24 -21.33 1.44 14.19
CA ILE A 24 -21.34 -0.04 14.14
C ILE A 24 -22.45 -0.57 15.04
N GLY A 25 -23.30 -1.47 14.50
CA GLY A 25 -24.46 -2.01 15.18
C GLY A 25 -25.72 -1.13 15.09
N GLU A 26 -25.61 0.08 14.53
CA GLU A 26 -26.79 0.93 14.30
C GLU A 26 -27.70 0.30 13.23
N ILE A 27 -29.00 0.31 13.48
CA ILE A 27 -30.05 -0.18 12.58
C ILE A 27 -31.01 0.97 12.29
N TRP A 28 -31.38 1.14 11.04
CA TRP A 28 -32.34 2.17 10.62
C TRP A 28 -33.27 1.65 9.51
N TYR A 29 -34.44 2.27 9.40
CA TYR A 29 -35.36 2.02 8.29
C TYR A 29 -35.33 3.22 7.34
N ASN A 30 -34.94 2.97 6.09
CA ASN A 30 -34.92 3.98 5.05
C ASN A 30 -36.35 4.05 4.45
N THR A 31 -37.05 5.13 4.71
CA THR A 31 -38.45 5.31 4.31
C THR A 31 -38.65 5.58 2.82
N THR A 32 -37.60 6.08 2.14
CA THR A 32 -37.65 6.37 0.69
C THR A 32 -37.62 5.09 -0.13
N ILE A 33 -36.81 4.11 0.28
CA ILE A 33 -36.68 2.84 -0.45
C ILE A 33 -37.35 1.67 0.25
N GLY A 34 -37.96 1.90 1.43
CA GLY A 34 -38.72 0.88 2.16
C GLY A 34 -37.87 -0.26 2.73
N VAL A 35 -36.62 -0.04 3.07
CA VAL A 35 -35.67 -1.10 3.48
C VAL A 35 -35.10 -0.86 4.87
N LEU A 36 -35.08 -1.93 5.68
CA LEU A 36 -34.34 -1.97 6.93
C LEU A 36 -32.86 -2.19 6.64
N LYS A 37 -32.01 -1.32 7.17
CA LYS A 37 -30.54 -1.35 7.00
C LYS A 37 -29.83 -1.35 8.33
N GLY A 38 -28.60 -1.81 8.34
CA GLY A 38 -27.74 -1.79 9.51
C GLY A 38 -26.27 -1.77 9.13
N ARG A 39 -25.45 -1.11 9.96
CA ARG A 39 -23.99 -1.15 9.84
C ARG A 39 -23.43 -2.30 10.65
N LYS A 40 -22.95 -3.33 9.97
CA LYS A 40 -22.24 -4.44 10.61
C LYS A 40 -20.77 -4.12 10.80
N PHE A 41 -20.18 -4.70 11.80
CA PHE A 41 -18.72 -4.81 11.90
C PHE A 41 -18.25 -5.82 10.85
N THR A 42 -17.31 -5.41 10.02
CA THR A 42 -16.57 -6.33 9.17
C THR A 42 -15.17 -6.43 9.77
N ALA A 43 -14.85 -7.57 10.34
CA ALA A 43 -13.50 -7.80 10.84
C ALA A 43 -12.50 -7.65 9.69
N ALA A 44 -11.40 -6.95 9.93
CA ALA A 44 -10.29 -6.95 9.01
C ALA A 44 -9.72 -8.37 8.92
N ALA A 45 -9.50 -8.85 7.72
CA ALA A 45 -8.91 -10.16 7.48
C ALA A 45 -7.72 -10.00 6.52
N TRP A 46 -6.65 -10.75 6.80
CA TRP A 46 -5.56 -10.91 5.86
C TRP A 46 -5.94 -11.98 4.83
N ALA A 47 -5.70 -11.69 3.58
CA ALA A 47 -5.86 -12.65 2.48
C ALA A 47 -4.55 -12.70 1.69
N SER A 48 -4.22 -13.86 1.14
CA SER A 48 -3.08 -14.00 0.23
C SER A 48 -3.41 -13.32 -1.09
N GLY A 49 -2.49 -12.47 -1.56
CA GLY A 49 -2.50 -11.94 -2.91
C GLY A 49 -1.75 -12.87 -3.87
N GLY A 50 -1.62 -12.45 -5.13
CA GLY A 50 -0.77 -13.11 -6.11
C GLY A 50 0.71 -13.04 -5.73
N ASN A 51 1.48 -14.00 -6.18
CA ASN A 51 2.93 -13.99 -6.00
C ASN A 51 3.60 -13.00 -6.95
N LEU A 52 4.70 -12.42 -6.52
CA LEU A 52 5.63 -11.68 -7.38
C LEU A 52 6.13 -12.58 -8.52
N GLY A 53 6.38 -12.01 -9.68
CA GLY A 53 7.05 -12.70 -10.79
C GLY A 53 8.45 -13.19 -10.42
N THR A 54 9.17 -12.38 -9.66
CA THR A 54 10.49 -12.74 -9.11
C THR A 54 10.49 -12.62 -7.60
N ALA A 55 10.65 -13.75 -6.90
CA ALA A 55 10.74 -13.79 -5.44
C ALA A 55 11.93 -12.97 -4.95
N ARG A 56 11.69 -12.00 -4.07
CA ARG A 56 12.73 -11.13 -3.48
C ARG A 56 12.21 -10.38 -2.25
N THR A 57 13.11 -9.82 -1.46
CA THR A 57 12.72 -8.72 -0.56
C THR A 57 12.57 -7.45 -1.39
N LEU A 58 11.60 -6.62 -1.10
CA LEU A 58 11.35 -5.40 -1.88
C LEU A 58 10.88 -4.26 -0.98
N THR A 59 10.83 -3.07 -1.57
CA THR A 59 10.10 -1.91 -1.05
C THR A 59 8.78 -1.79 -1.80
N GLY A 60 7.73 -1.40 -1.11
CA GLY A 60 6.42 -1.26 -1.75
C GLY A 60 5.68 -0.03 -1.32
N THR A 61 4.76 0.42 -2.16
CA THR A 61 3.81 1.51 -1.93
C THR A 61 2.49 1.24 -2.63
N GLY A 62 1.51 2.14 -2.49
CA GLY A 62 0.21 1.99 -3.14
C GLY A 62 -0.89 1.48 -2.21
N THR A 63 -1.86 0.79 -2.78
CA THR A 63 -3.04 0.27 -2.08
C THR A 63 -3.16 -1.24 -2.24
N GLN A 64 -4.13 -1.85 -1.54
CA GLN A 64 -4.42 -3.29 -1.63
C GLN A 64 -4.75 -3.77 -3.06
N THR A 65 -5.32 -2.91 -3.89
CA THR A 65 -5.75 -3.23 -5.26
C THR A 65 -4.93 -2.56 -6.34
N ALA A 66 -3.97 -1.71 -5.96
CA ALA A 66 -3.07 -0.99 -6.85
C ALA A 66 -1.73 -0.77 -6.13
N GLY A 67 -0.92 -1.81 -6.05
CA GLY A 67 0.38 -1.82 -5.38
C GLY A 67 1.52 -1.66 -6.36
N LEU A 68 2.60 -1.03 -5.91
CA LEU A 68 3.87 -0.93 -6.61
C LEU A 68 4.96 -1.55 -5.74
N GLY A 69 5.66 -2.54 -6.26
CA GLY A 69 6.79 -3.19 -5.60
C GLY A 69 8.07 -2.97 -6.42
N PHE A 70 9.14 -2.52 -5.78
CA PHE A 70 10.36 -2.16 -6.51
C PHE A 70 11.63 -2.45 -5.73
N GLY A 71 12.70 -2.69 -6.49
CA GLY A 71 14.04 -2.97 -6.00
C GLY A 71 14.11 -4.18 -5.10
N GLY A 72 15.09 -4.16 -4.22
CA GLY A 72 15.26 -5.16 -3.18
C GLY A 72 16.43 -6.10 -3.39
N ASN A 73 16.32 -7.28 -2.81
CA ASN A 73 17.42 -8.25 -2.80
C ASN A 73 16.96 -9.60 -3.38
N ALA A 74 17.67 -10.07 -4.38
CA ALA A 74 17.46 -11.41 -4.89
C ALA A 74 17.73 -12.48 -3.81
N PRO A 75 17.04 -13.62 -3.85
CA PRO A 75 17.22 -14.67 -2.86
C PRO A 75 18.60 -15.32 -2.97
N PRO A 76 19.05 -16.04 -1.93
CA PRO A 76 20.27 -16.83 -2.00
C PRO A 76 20.28 -17.80 -3.20
N PRO A 77 21.47 -18.06 -3.79
CA PRO A 77 22.80 -17.64 -3.33
C PRO A 77 23.22 -16.23 -3.76
N SER A 78 22.44 -15.56 -4.64
CA SER A 78 22.87 -14.30 -5.26
C SER A 78 23.01 -13.15 -4.24
N ASN A 79 21.97 -12.93 -3.41
CA ASN A 79 21.91 -11.84 -2.44
C ASN A 79 22.29 -10.45 -3.01
N ASN A 80 22.04 -10.23 -4.30
CA ASN A 80 22.36 -8.99 -5.00
C ASN A 80 21.19 -8.04 -5.04
N PRO A 81 21.43 -6.72 -4.93
CA PRO A 81 20.40 -5.73 -5.21
C PRO A 81 19.85 -5.90 -6.62
N VAL A 82 18.54 -5.76 -6.76
CA VAL A 82 17.85 -5.78 -8.05
C VAL A 82 17.08 -4.48 -8.23
N GLY A 83 16.88 -4.06 -9.49
CA GLY A 83 16.08 -2.89 -9.84
C GLY A 83 14.63 -3.21 -10.15
N LEU A 84 14.26 -4.49 -10.18
CA LEU A 84 12.97 -4.98 -10.66
C LEU A 84 11.79 -4.20 -10.06
N THR A 85 10.85 -3.84 -10.93
CA THR A 85 9.60 -3.16 -10.56
C THR A 85 8.43 -4.00 -11.03
N GLU A 86 7.46 -4.18 -10.14
CA GLU A 86 6.21 -4.89 -10.44
C GLU A 86 5.01 -4.09 -9.94
N GLU A 87 3.94 -4.11 -10.72
CA GLU A 87 2.64 -3.53 -10.38
C GLU A 87 1.62 -4.60 -10.04
N TYR A 88 0.82 -4.36 -8.99
CA TYR A 88 -0.27 -5.23 -8.55
C TYR A 88 -1.63 -4.64 -8.89
N ASN A 89 -2.46 -5.39 -9.58
CA ASN A 89 -3.79 -4.95 -10.02
C ASN A 89 -4.95 -5.43 -9.10
N GLY A 90 -4.63 -5.90 -7.90
CA GLY A 90 -5.59 -6.48 -6.98
C GLY A 90 -5.71 -8.02 -7.10
N SER A 91 -5.06 -8.63 -8.08
CA SER A 91 -5.09 -10.07 -8.33
C SER A 91 -3.71 -10.64 -8.67
N THR A 92 -2.99 -10.00 -9.59
CA THR A 92 -1.70 -10.45 -10.11
C THR A 92 -0.69 -9.32 -10.15
N TRP A 93 0.58 -9.69 -10.08
CA TRP A 93 1.72 -8.81 -10.31
C TRP A 93 2.14 -8.86 -11.78
N SER A 94 2.53 -7.73 -12.34
CA SER A 94 3.07 -7.59 -13.70
C SER A 94 4.35 -6.77 -13.68
N GLU A 95 5.36 -7.24 -14.42
CA GLU A 95 6.65 -6.58 -14.53
C GLU A 95 6.55 -5.26 -15.31
N GLN A 96 7.29 -4.27 -14.83
CA GLN A 96 7.39 -2.92 -15.38
C GLN A 96 8.85 -2.54 -15.59
N ASN A 97 9.11 -1.31 -16.05
CA ASN A 97 10.48 -0.81 -16.21
C ASN A 97 11.17 -0.67 -14.85
N ASP A 98 12.40 -1.12 -14.79
CA ASP A 98 13.21 -1.17 -13.59
C ASP A 98 13.68 0.21 -13.09
N LEU A 99 14.04 0.28 -11.80
CA LEU A 99 14.83 1.39 -11.24
C LEU A 99 16.11 1.61 -12.05
N ASN A 100 16.51 2.86 -12.21
CA ASN A 100 17.79 3.19 -12.85
C ASN A 100 18.99 2.65 -12.07
N THR A 101 18.87 2.58 -10.74
CA THR A 101 19.91 2.00 -9.89
C THR A 101 19.34 0.89 -9.01
N ALA A 102 19.81 -0.34 -9.21
CA ALA A 102 19.46 -1.48 -8.38
C ALA A 102 19.88 -1.27 -6.93
N ARG A 103 18.93 -1.25 -6.00
CA ARG A 103 19.16 -0.95 -4.57
C ARG A 103 18.27 -1.80 -3.69
N LEU A 104 18.70 -1.98 -2.44
CA LEU A 104 17.92 -2.64 -1.38
C LEU A 104 17.84 -1.78 -0.12
N GLY A 105 16.83 -2.04 0.71
CA GLY A 105 16.61 -1.29 1.95
C GLY A 105 16.26 0.18 1.73
N MET A 106 15.59 0.48 0.64
CA MET A 106 15.05 1.81 0.31
C MET A 106 13.84 2.13 1.16
N GLY A 107 13.49 3.42 1.23
CA GLY A 107 12.15 3.88 1.58
C GLY A 107 11.29 4.04 0.33
N GLY A 108 9.98 3.97 0.50
CA GLY A 108 9.01 4.16 -0.57
C GLY A 108 7.80 4.95 -0.10
N ALA A 109 7.23 5.73 -1.00
CA ALA A 109 6.00 6.51 -0.78
C ALA A 109 5.25 6.69 -2.10
N GLY A 110 3.99 7.14 -2.03
CA GLY A 110 3.18 7.44 -3.21
C GLY A 110 2.19 6.34 -3.58
N THR A 111 1.76 6.34 -4.82
CA THR A 111 0.79 5.41 -5.41
C THR A 111 1.46 4.47 -6.40
N GLN A 112 0.69 3.54 -6.98
CA GLN A 112 1.16 2.65 -8.03
C GLN A 112 1.72 3.41 -9.24
N THR A 113 1.06 4.48 -9.67
CA THR A 113 1.42 5.27 -10.87
C THR A 113 2.11 6.59 -10.56
N ALA A 114 2.43 6.86 -9.30
CA ALA A 114 3.15 8.06 -8.85
C ALA A 114 3.96 7.69 -7.59
N GLY A 115 4.93 6.80 -7.77
CA GLY A 115 5.76 6.25 -6.73
C GLY A 115 7.06 7.02 -6.53
N LEU A 116 7.61 6.94 -5.33
CA LEU A 116 8.90 7.50 -4.97
C LEU A 116 9.75 6.43 -4.29
N ALA A 117 10.95 6.21 -4.80
CA ALA A 117 11.98 5.38 -4.21
C ALA A 117 13.12 6.28 -3.73
N PHE A 118 13.54 6.15 -2.49
CA PHE A 118 14.61 6.99 -1.95
C PHE A 118 15.58 6.22 -1.07
N ALA A 119 16.84 6.69 -1.05
CA ALA A 119 17.91 6.11 -0.25
C ALA A 119 18.23 4.65 -0.63
N GLY A 120 18.59 3.84 0.35
CA GLY A 120 18.93 2.44 0.16
C GLY A 120 20.44 2.19 0.13
N ARG A 121 20.82 1.01 -0.33
CA ARG A 121 22.25 0.63 -0.44
C ARG A 121 22.47 -0.33 -1.61
N LEU A 122 23.72 -0.35 -2.06
CA LEU A 122 24.24 -1.38 -2.96
C LEU A 122 24.68 -2.61 -2.15
N ALA A 123 25.02 -3.70 -2.85
CA ALA A 123 25.57 -4.89 -2.23
C ALA A 123 26.90 -4.61 -1.51
N ALA A 124 27.20 -5.43 -0.52
CA ALA A 124 28.50 -5.46 0.14
C ALA A 124 29.52 -6.34 -0.63
N PRO A 125 30.81 -6.34 -0.25
CA PRO A 125 31.61 -5.29 0.39
C PRO A 125 32.33 -4.40 -0.64
N PRO A 126 32.58 -3.13 -0.34
CA PRO A 126 32.06 -2.41 0.81
C PRO A 126 30.60 -2.00 0.61
N THR A 127 29.79 -2.04 1.67
CA THR A 127 28.41 -1.54 1.61
C THR A 127 28.41 -0.04 1.30
N THR A 128 27.77 0.35 0.22
CA THR A 128 27.62 1.74 -0.17
C THR A 128 26.18 2.19 0.07
N TYR A 129 26.01 3.09 1.02
CA TYR A 129 24.73 3.76 1.24
C TYR A 129 24.49 4.82 0.19
N LYS A 130 23.23 4.97 -0.16
CA LYS A 130 22.78 5.83 -1.23
C LYS A 130 21.84 6.90 -0.70
N ASN A 131 21.83 8.06 -1.36
CA ASN A 131 20.91 9.15 -1.10
C ASN A 131 20.06 9.51 -2.32
N GLU A 132 20.25 8.80 -3.42
CA GLU A 132 19.48 9.00 -4.65
C GLU A 132 18.00 8.79 -4.42
N THR A 133 17.22 9.55 -5.15
CA THR A 133 15.76 9.49 -5.19
C THR A 133 15.32 9.31 -6.63
N GLU A 134 14.40 8.39 -6.84
CA GLU A 134 13.79 8.13 -8.15
C GLU A 134 12.27 8.22 -8.05
N GLU A 135 11.66 8.80 -9.06
CA GLU A 135 10.22 8.98 -9.21
C GLU A 135 9.69 8.08 -10.32
N TYR A 136 8.59 7.39 -10.04
CA TYR A 136 7.86 6.55 -10.98
C TYR A 136 6.61 7.27 -11.49
N ASP A 137 6.44 7.32 -12.81
CA ASP A 137 5.33 8.00 -13.47
C ASP A 137 4.18 7.07 -13.92
N GLY A 138 4.22 5.80 -13.51
CA GLY A 138 3.32 4.74 -13.97
C GLY A 138 3.86 3.94 -15.16
N SER A 139 5.07 4.28 -15.64
CA SER A 139 5.72 3.59 -16.75
C SER A 139 7.23 3.46 -16.56
N SER A 140 7.89 4.48 -16.07
CA SER A 140 9.35 4.54 -15.96
C SER A 140 9.81 5.29 -14.71
N TRP A 141 11.05 5.04 -14.31
CA TRP A 141 11.72 5.74 -13.22
C TRP A 141 12.60 6.86 -13.73
N SER A 142 12.59 7.98 -13.06
CA SER A 142 13.44 9.14 -13.34
C SER A 142 14.15 9.61 -12.07
N GLU A 143 15.45 9.95 -12.18
CA GLU A 143 16.21 10.49 -11.06
C GLU A 143 15.70 11.87 -10.67
N GLN A 144 15.62 12.11 -9.38
CA GLN A 144 15.22 13.35 -8.76
C GLN A 144 16.31 13.87 -7.81
N ASN A 145 16.07 15.02 -7.17
CA ASN A 145 16.99 15.57 -6.20
C ASN A 145 17.25 14.59 -5.06
N SER A 146 18.51 14.28 -4.83
CA SER A 146 18.94 13.38 -3.78
C SER A 146 18.62 13.88 -2.37
N MET A 147 18.47 12.96 -1.43
CA MET A 147 18.42 13.29 -0.01
C MET A 147 19.73 13.90 0.47
N ASN A 148 19.68 14.72 1.54
CA ASN A 148 20.87 15.36 2.12
C ASN A 148 21.91 14.36 2.67
N SER A 149 21.50 13.15 3.00
CA SER A 149 22.38 12.12 3.57
C SER A 149 22.05 10.74 3.04
N ALA A 150 23.10 9.97 2.71
CA ALA A 150 22.97 8.58 2.33
C ALA A 150 22.51 7.71 3.51
N ARG A 151 21.46 6.92 3.31
CA ARG A 151 20.80 6.12 4.36
C ARG A 151 20.25 4.81 3.81
N THR A 152 19.88 3.91 4.71
CA THR A 152 19.18 2.67 4.40
C THR A 152 18.17 2.32 5.50
N VAL A 153 17.25 1.43 5.21
CA VAL A 153 16.19 0.97 6.13
C VAL A 153 15.37 2.14 6.65
N LEU A 154 14.71 2.82 5.71
CA LEU A 154 13.84 3.96 6.01
C LEU A 154 12.38 3.55 5.90
N GLY A 155 11.55 4.14 6.76
CA GLY A 155 10.11 4.23 6.54
C GLY A 155 9.80 5.38 5.60
N GLY A 156 8.78 5.19 4.78
CA GLY A 156 8.23 6.24 3.92
C GLY A 156 6.73 6.33 4.07
N ALA A 157 6.20 7.54 3.98
CA ALA A 157 4.78 7.81 3.92
C ALA A 157 4.53 9.00 3.00
N GLY A 158 3.40 8.98 2.32
CA GLY A 158 3.00 10.02 1.40
C GLY A 158 2.02 9.49 0.37
N ALA A 159 1.09 10.34 -0.05
CA ALA A 159 0.08 9.98 -1.04
C ALA A 159 0.58 10.15 -2.48
N THR A 160 1.63 10.95 -2.67
CA THR A 160 2.23 11.24 -3.98
C THR A 160 3.73 11.47 -3.80
N TYR A 161 4.48 11.41 -4.90
CA TYR A 161 5.93 11.65 -4.89
C TYR A 161 6.33 13.06 -4.38
N ASN A 162 5.49 14.07 -4.61
CA ASN A 162 5.75 15.46 -4.19
C ASN A 162 5.23 15.79 -2.78
N ALA A 163 4.61 14.85 -2.11
CA ALA A 163 4.10 14.97 -0.74
C ALA A 163 4.47 13.72 0.08
N ALA A 164 5.76 13.41 0.11
CA ALA A 164 6.32 12.26 0.77
C ALA A 164 7.18 12.64 1.97
N LEU A 165 7.22 11.79 2.98
CA LEU A 165 8.02 11.90 4.18
C LEU A 165 8.90 10.65 4.33
N ALA A 166 10.20 10.86 4.54
CA ALA A 166 11.15 9.82 4.91
C ALA A 166 11.47 9.92 6.40
N PHE A 167 11.42 8.80 7.11
CA PHE A 167 11.74 8.77 8.54
C PHE A 167 12.57 7.54 8.90
N LYS A 168 13.41 7.72 9.90
CA LYS A 168 14.21 6.66 10.51
C LYS A 168 14.34 6.93 12.01
N SER A 169 14.24 5.90 12.80
CA SER A 169 14.61 5.91 14.23
C SER A 169 16.12 6.00 14.42
#